data_532525c5005114500411145c348b6bdf
#
_entry.id   532525c5005114500411145c348b6bdf
#
_cell.length_a   1.000
_cell.length_b   1.000
_cell.length_c   1.000
_cell.angle_alpha   90.00
_cell.angle_beta   90.00
_cell.angle_gamma   90.00
#
_symmetry.space_group_name_H-M   'P 1'
#
loop_
_entity.id
_entity.type
_entity.pdbx_description
1 polymer ?
#
loop_
_entity_poly.entity_id
_entity_poly.type
_entity_poly.pdbx_seq_one_letter_code
_entity_poly.pdbx_strand_id
1 'polypeptide(L)'
;MTTELVALWTTPDDAEGFEADYLSTHIPLVDSVPGLKNAIVSKALDGPYYRMAELMFDDAGALGAAMASDEETALLADSGRLQETYGTKLDVLIMDEQ
;
A
#
# COMPACT_ATOMS: atom_id res chain seq x y z
N MET A 1 -0.26 -20.75 -4.00
CA MET A 1 -1.16 -19.70 -4.53
C MET A 1 -0.74 -18.36 -3.96
N THR A 2 -0.67 -17.36 -4.79
CA THR A 2 -0.26 -16.03 -4.37
C THR A 2 -1.36 -15.37 -3.55
N THR A 3 -0.99 -14.80 -2.42
CA THR A 3 -1.86 -13.95 -1.61
C THR A 3 -1.37 -12.52 -1.75
N GLU A 4 -2.27 -11.58 -1.94
CA GLU A 4 -1.88 -10.19 -2.08
C GLU A 4 -2.68 -9.26 -1.17
N LEU A 5 -2.00 -8.20 -0.74
CA LEU A 5 -2.64 -7.07 -0.09
C LEU A 5 -2.77 -5.98 -1.15
N VAL A 6 -3.99 -5.52 -1.36
CA VAL A 6 -4.28 -4.45 -2.33
C VAL A 6 -4.64 -3.19 -1.57
N ALA A 7 -3.84 -2.16 -1.73
CA ALA A 7 -4.04 -0.86 -1.09
C ALA A 7 -4.56 0.13 -2.12
N LEU A 8 -5.74 0.67 -1.87
CA LEU A 8 -6.42 1.60 -2.78
C LEU A 8 -6.54 2.97 -2.10
N TRP A 9 -5.98 3.99 -2.73
CA TRP A 9 -6.00 5.36 -2.22
C TRP A 9 -6.99 6.20 -3.02
N THR A 10 -7.88 6.90 -2.32
CA THR A 10 -8.80 7.85 -2.99
C THR A 10 -8.02 9.09 -3.42
N THR A 11 -8.63 9.91 -4.29
CA THR A 11 -7.98 11.12 -4.80
C THR A 11 -7.66 12.09 -3.66
N PRO A 12 -6.38 12.46 -3.48
CA PRO A 12 -5.99 13.41 -2.42
C PRO A 12 -6.38 14.84 -2.78
N ASP A 13 -6.49 15.70 -1.75
CA ASP A 13 -6.78 17.12 -1.94
C ASP A 13 -5.62 17.85 -2.63
N ASP A 14 -4.38 17.47 -2.28
CA ASP A 14 -3.16 17.97 -2.91
C ASP A 14 -2.45 16.82 -3.61
N ALA A 15 -2.82 16.57 -4.86
CA ALA A 15 -2.29 15.46 -5.63
C ALA A 15 -0.78 15.57 -5.85
N GLU A 16 -0.28 16.77 -6.12
CA GLU A 16 1.16 16.99 -6.38
C GLU A 16 1.99 16.71 -5.13
N GLY A 17 1.57 17.22 -3.99
CA GLY A 17 2.23 16.96 -2.71
C GLY A 17 2.16 15.50 -2.31
N PHE A 18 1.00 14.87 -2.48
CA PHE A 18 0.83 13.45 -2.23
C PHE A 18 1.79 12.60 -3.08
N GLU A 19 1.87 12.87 -4.38
CA GLU A 19 2.74 12.13 -5.29
C GLU A 19 4.20 12.18 -4.85
N ALA A 20 4.70 13.35 -4.53
CA ALA A 20 6.08 13.52 -4.12
C ALA A 20 6.38 12.74 -2.83
N ASP A 21 5.50 12.84 -1.85
CA ASP A 21 5.63 12.18 -0.55
C ASP A 21 5.45 10.67 -0.68
N TYR A 22 4.42 10.23 -1.40
CA TYR A 22 4.12 8.82 -1.63
C TYR A 22 5.31 8.08 -2.23
N LEU A 23 5.90 8.62 -3.27
CA LEU A 23 7.02 7.99 -3.97
C LEU A 23 8.34 8.06 -3.18
N SER A 24 8.59 9.15 -2.47
CA SER A 24 9.87 9.34 -1.77
C SER A 24 9.89 8.75 -0.36
N THR A 25 8.77 8.68 0.33
CA THR A 25 8.70 8.25 1.73
C THR A 25 7.95 6.93 1.91
N HIS A 26 6.77 6.81 1.29
CA HIS A 26 5.88 5.67 1.52
C HIS A 26 6.33 4.41 0.79
N ILE A 27 6.63 4.51 -0.48
CA ILE A 27 7.01 3.34 -1.30
C ILE A 27 8.28 2.65 -0.78
N PRO A 28 9.34 3.36 -0.33
CA PRO A 28 10.46 2.68 0.31
C PRO A 28 10.08 1.87 1.54
N LEU A 29 9.06 2.28 2.31
CA LEU A 29 8.55 1.50 3.43
C LEU A 29 7.84 0.24 2.96
N VAL A 30 7.10 0.32 1.86
CA VAL A 30 6.48 -0.86 1.22
C VAL A 30 7.55 -1.88 0.86
N ASP A 31 8.63 -1.43 0.23
CA ASP A 31 9.72 -2.31 -0.21
C ASP A 31 10.45 -2.97 0.95
N SER A 32 10.34 -2.45 2.16
CA SER A 32 10.98 -3.01 3.35
C SER A 32 10.18 -4.14 4.01
N VAL A 33 8.95 -4.40 3.58
CA VAL A 33 8.07 -5.40 4.21
C VAL A 33 8.65 -6.80 4.01
N PRO A 34 8.86 -7.57 5.11
CA PRO A 34 9.46 -8.90 4.99
C PRO A 34 8.53 -9.89 4.30
N GLY A 35 9.10 -10.78 3.49
CA GLY A 35 8.36 -11.80 2.76
C GLY A 35 7.69 -11.29 1.49
N LEU A 36 7.80 -10.01 1.18
CA LEU A 36 7.26 -9.43 -0.04
C LEU A 36 7.98 -10.01 -1.26
N LYS A 37 7.22 -10.61 -2.17
CA LYS A 37 7.75 -11.19 -3.42
C LYS A 37 7.77 -10.19 -4.55
N ASN A 38 6.75 -9.37 -4.63
CA ASN A 38 6.63 -8.35 -5.68
C ASN A 38 5.68 -7.27 -5.20
N ALA A 39 5.88 -6.06 -5.67
CA ALA A 39 4.98 -4.96 -5.45
C ALA A 39 4.74 -4.25 -6.78
N ILE A 40 3.46 -4.05 -7.12
CA ILE A 40 3.06 -3.32 -8.31
C ILE A 40 2.37 -2.06 -7.84
N VAL A 41 2.91 -0.91 -8.22
CA VAL A 41 2.37 0.40 -7.85
C VAL A 41 1.81 1.05 -9.10
N SER A 42 0.53 1.38 -9.07
CA SER A 42 -0.20 1.89 -10.23
C SER A 42 -0.89 3.20 -9.91
N LYS A 43 -1.06 4.03 -10.93
CA LYS A 43 -1.84 5.26 -10.86
C LYS A 43 -3.08 5.09 -11.74
N ALA A 44 -4.25 5.37 -11.18
CA ALA A 44 -5.48 5.24 -11.94
C ALA A 44 -5.61 6.34 -12.99
N LEU A 45 -6.11 5.97 -14.16
CA LEU A 45 -6.43 6.92 -15.23
C LEU A 45 -7.86 7.43 -15.09
N ASP A 46 -8.72 6.67 -14.42
CA ASP A 46 -10.12 6.98 -14.22
C ASP A 46 -10.67 6.16 -13.05
N GLY A 47 -11.81 6.55 -12.51
CA GLY A 47 -12.50 5.83 -11.45
C GLY A 47 -12.35 6.49 -10.07
N PRO A 48 -12.88 5.83 -9.02
CA PRO A 48 -12.97 6.41 -7.68
C PRO A 48 -11.66 6.40 -6.88
N TYR A 49 -10.62 5.74 -7.39
CA TYR A 49 -9.32 5.67 -6.72
C TYR A 49 -8.25 6.37 -7.54
N TYR A 50 -7.20 6.80 -6.86
CA TYR A 50 -6.10 7.56 -7.43
C TYR A 50 -4.83 6.72 -7.59
N ARG A 51 -4.49 5.94 -6.56
CA ARG A 51 -3.31 5.06 -6.54
C ARG A 51 -3.70 3.68 -6.07
N MET A 52 -3.01 2.67 -6.58
CA MET A 52 -3.13 1.29 -6.12
C MET A 52 -1.73 0.71 -5.90
N ALA A 53 -1.58 -0.06 -4.83
CA ALA A 53 -0.38 -0.88 -4.62
C ALA A 53 -0.83 -2.32 -4.39
N GLU A 54 -0.23 -3.24 -5.15
CA GLU A 54 -0.47 -4.68 -4.99
C GLU A 54 0.80 -5.28 -4.38
N LEU A 55 0.70 -5.77 -3.15
CA LEU A 55 1.81 -6.41 -2.43
C LEU A 55 1.59 -7.92 -2.46
N MET A 56 2.49 -8.65 -3.11
CA MET A 56 2.34 -10.07 -3.35
C MET A 56 3.23 -10.90 -2.43
N PHE A 57 2.63 -11.94 -1.84
CA PHE A 57 3.28 -12.87 -0.93
C PHE A 57 3.05 -14.30 -1.43
N ASP A 58 3.88 -15.25 -1.00
CA ASP A 58 3.77 -16.66 -1.41
C ASP A 58 2.42 -17.27 -1.04
N ASP A 59 1.95 -16.97 0.17
CA ASP A 59 0.70 -17.51 0.72
C ASP A 59 0.19 -16.64 1.87
N ALA A 60 -0.96 -17.00 2.41
CA ALA A 60 -1.59 -16.28 3.52
C ALA A 60 -0.74 -16.28 4.78
N GLY A 61 0.05 -17.35 5.01
CA GLY A 61 0.97 -17.41 6.15
C GLY A 61 2.08 -16.37 6.05
N ALA A 62 2.65 -16.20 4.86
CA ALA A 62 3.67 -15.17 4.61
C ALA A 62 3.10 -13.77 4.80
N LEU A 63 1.89 -13.53 4.31
CA LEU A 63 1.20 -12.26 4.53
C LEU A 63 0.96 -12.01 6.02
N GLY A 64 0.48 -13.01 6.76
CA GLY A 64 0.24 -12.89 8.19
C GLY A 64 1.50 -12.54 8.98
N ALA A 65 2.63 -13.15 8.64
CA ALA A 65 3.92 -12.86 9.25
C ALA A 65 4.36 -11.42 8.95
N ALA A 66 4.15 -10.96 7.71
CA ALA A 66 4.45 -9.59 7.31
C ALA A 66 3.61 -8.57 8.10
N MET A 67 2.32 -8.86 8.30
CA MET A 67 1.43 -7.98 9.05
C MET A 67 1.84 -7.83 10.52
N ALA A 68 2.54 -8.80 11.08
CA ALA A 68 3.01 -8.78 12.46
C ALA A 68 4.41 -8.13 12.62
N SER A 69 5.03 -7.69 11.52
CA SER A 69 6.39 -7.15 11.53
C SER A 69 6.45 -5.69 11.97
N ASP A 70 7.63 -5.25 12.42
CA ASP A 70 7.90 -3.84 12.74
C ASP A 70 7.83 -2.96 11.51
N GLU A 71 8.25 -3.49 10.35
CA GLU A 71 8.20 -2.80 9.07
C GLU A 71 6.75 -2.47 8.69
N GLU A 72 5.83 -3.40 8.91
CA GLU A 72 4.41 -3.16 8.65
C GLU A 72 3.83 -2.11 9.62
N THR A 73 4.25 -2.14 10.88
CA THR A 73 3.84 -1.13 11.87
C THR A 73 4.24 0.27 11.39
N ALA A 74 5.47 0.42 10.88
CA ALA A 74 5.96 1.70 10.33
C ALA A 74 5.17 2.10 9.08
N LEU A 75 4.85 1.15 8.22
CA LEU A 75 4.08 1.38 7.00
C LEU A 75 2.67 1.84 7.32
N LEU A 76 2.00 1.20 8.29
CA LEU A 76 0.66 1.60 8.74
C LEU A 76 0.65 3.01 9.34
N ALA A 77 1.67 3.35 10.13
CA ALA A 77 1.80 4.69 10.70
C ALA A 77 1.93 5.74 9.59
N ASP A 78 2.73 5.45 8.56
CA ASP A 78 2.91 6.35 7.44
C ASP A 78 1.63 6.45 6.59
N SER A 79 0.89 5.36 6.44
CA SER A 79 -0.41 5.37 5.77
C SER A 79 -1.39 6.32 6.47
N GLY A 80 -1.42 6.29 7.80
CA GLY A 80 -2.24 7.23 8.59
C GLY A 80 -1.81 8.68 8.38
N ARG A 81 -0.50 8.93 8.35
CA ARG A 81 0.05 10.25 8.09
C ARG A 81 -0.37 10.81 6.73
N LEU A 82 -0.28 9.99 5.68
CA LEU A 82 -0.69 10.39 4.33
C LEU A 82 -2.18 10.73 4.25
N GLN A 83 -3.03 9.91 4.90
CA GLN A 83 -4.47 10.15 4.92
C GLN A 83 -4.80 11.48 5.59
N GLU A 84 -4.18 11.74 6.73
CA GLU A 84 -4.41 12.96 7.49
C GLU A 84 -3.86 14.20 6.77
N THR A 85 -2.65 14.09 6.21
CA THR A 85 -1.97 15.22 5.57
C THR A 85 -2.64 15.64 4.26
N TYR A 86 -3.11 14.68 3.46
CA TYR A 86 -3.56 14.93 2.09
C TYR A 86 -5.05 14.71 1.86
N GLY A 87 -5.80 14.38 2.90
CA GLY A 87 -7.24 14.19 2.78
C GLY A 87 -7.66 13.01 1.92
N THR A 88 -6.81 12.00 1.80
CA THR A 88 -7.11 10.76 1.08
C THR A 88 -7.55 9.68 2.04
N LYS A 89 -8.21 8.65 1.53
CA LYS A 89 -8.58 7.46 2.30
C LYS A 89 -7.91 6.24 1.71
N LEU A 90 -7.49 5.33 2.58
CA LEU A 90 -6.93 4.05 2.21
C LEU A 90 -7.95 2.94 2.46
N ASP A 91 -8.25 2.17 1.40
CA ASP A 91 -9.02 0.94 1.49
C ASP A 91 -8.08 -0.23 1.22
N VAL A 92 -8.18 -1.28 2.02
CA VAL A 92 -7.30 -2.45 1.92
C VAL A 92 -8.13 -3.70 1.65
N LEU A 93 -7.72 -4.47 0.65
CA LEU A 93 -8.30 -5.76 0.30
C LEU A 93 -7.22 -6.84 0.44
N ILE A 94 -7.61 -8.00 0.98
CA ILE A 94 -6.76 -9.18 1.01
C ILE A 94 -7.34 -10.17 -0.01
N MET A 95 -6.53 -10.56 -0.97
CA MET A 95 -6.96 -11.37 -2.10
C MET A 95 -6.10 -12.62 -2.20
N ASP A 96 -6.73 -13.76 -2.42
CA ASP A 96 -6.05 -15.02 -2.74
C ASP A 96 -6.28 -15.32 -4.21
N GLU A 97 -5.20 -15.63 -4.92
CA GLU A 97 -5.30 -16.10 -6.31
C GLU A 97 -5.98 -17.46 -6.34
N GLN A 98 -6.94 -17.60 -7.20
CA GLN A 98 -7.71 -18.83 -7.35
C GLN A 98 -7.41 -19.57 -8.65
#